data_4d211cbdb176e517111e8acd7b7171d6
#
_entry.id   4d211cbdb176e517111e8acd7b7171d6
#
_cell.length_a   1.000
_cell.length_b   1.000
_cell.length_c   1.000
_cell.angle_alpha   90.00
_cell.angle_beta   90.00
_cell.angle_gamma   90.00
#
_symmetry.space_group_name_H-M   'P 1'
#
loop_
_entity.id
_entity.type
_entity.pdbx_description
1 polymer ?
#
loop_
_entity_poly.entity_id
_entity_poly.type
_entity_poly.pdbx_seq_one_letter_code
_entity_poly.pdbx_strand_id
1 'polypeptide(L)'
;MRPRVRALELAREVRTRLTKELGQPVRVIMFGSQARGDAAKESDIDLLVILPAINAETTRLASDIAWEVGFDAGRVISVIPDTKEQMKRYAFLPFYQNIKREGIAI
;
A
#
# COMPACT_ATOMS: atom_id res chain seq x y z
N MET A 1 -7.19 -15.12 13.64
CA MET A 1 -6.26 -14.02 13.28
C MET A 1 -7.02 -12.72 13.22
N ARG A 2 -6.46 -11.66 13.78
CA ARG A 2 -7.08 -10.34 13.73
C ARG A 2 -7.01 -9.79 12.31
N PRO A 3 -8.03 -9.04 11.83
CA PRO A 3 -8.02 -8.49 10.46
C PRO A 3 -6.77 -7.69 10.13
N ARG A 4 -6.32 -6.85 11.07
CA ARG A 4 -5.11 -6.04 10.86
C ARG A 4 -3.86 -6.90 10.65
N VAL A 5 -3.71 -7.99 11.40
CA VAL A 5 -2.55 -8.88 11.28
C VAL A 5 -2.48 -9.49 9.88
N ARG A 6 -3.62 -9.98 9.38
CA ARG A 6 -3.68 -10.54 8.04
C ARG A 6 -3.42 -9.48 6.98
N ALA A 7 -4.00 -8.28 7.16
CA ALA A 7 -3.77 -7.16 6.24
C ALA A 7 -2.29 -6.79 6.19
N LEU A 8 -1.60 -6.75 7.33
CA LEU A 8 -0.16 -6.48 7.39
C LEU A 8 0.66 -7.53 6.64
N GLU A 9 0.31 -8.80 6.79
CA GLU A 9 0.98 -9.89 6.07
C GLU A 9 0.86 -9.72 4.55
N LEU A 10 -0.35 -9.41 4.08
CA LEU A 10 -0.61 -9.20 2.66
C LEU A 10 0.12 -7.96 2.13
N ALA A 11 0.14 -6.89 2.91
CA ALA A 11 0.87 -5.68 2.55
C ALA A 11 2.38 -5.95 2.44
N ARG A 12 2.94 -6.75 3.34
CA ARG A 12 4.35 -7.16 3.27
C ARG A 12 4.64 -7.98 2.02
N GLU A 13 3.72 -8.83 1.63
CA GLU A 13 3.88 -9.63 0.42
C GLU A 13 3.91 -8.75 -0.83
N VAL A 14 3.02 -7.76 -0.90
CA VAL A 14 3.02 -6.78 -1.99
C VAL A 14 4.37 -6.05 -2.05
N ARG A 15 4.85 -5.55 -0.91
CA ARG A 15 6.14 -4.86 -0.83
C ARG A 15 7.30 -5.76 -1.29
N THR A 16 7.32 -6.98 -0.81
CA THR A 16 8.39 -7.93 -1.13
C THR A 16 8.44 -8.22 -2.63
N ARG A 17 7.29 -8.47 -3.25
CA ARG A 17 7.20 -8.73 -4.68
C ARG A 17 7.61 -7.52 -5.51
N LEU A 18 7.16 -6.32 -5.11
CA LEU A 18 7.52 -5.08 -5.80
C LEU A 18 9.02 -4.80 -5.72
N THR A 19 9.61 -4.97 -4.53
CA THR A 19 11.04 -4.78 -4.32
C THR A 19 11.84 -5.71 -5.22
N LYS A 20 11.42 -6.96 -5.33
CA LYS A 20 12.06 -7.94 -6.20
C LYS A 20 11.97 -7.55 -7.68
N GLU A 21 10.77 -7.20 -8.14
CA GLU A 21 10.54 -6.85 -9.54
C GLU A 21 11.26 -5.57 -9.96
N LEU A 22 11.30 -4.58 -9.07
CA LEU A 22 11.95 -3.30 -9.37
C LEU A 22 13.45 -3.30 -9.09
N GLY A 23 13.97 -4.32 -8.40
CA GLY A 23 15.38 -4.43 -8.08
C GLY A 23 15.89 -3.40 -7.10
N GLN A 24 14.99 -2.77 -6.33
CA GLN A 24 15.33 -1.78 -5.31
C GLN A 24 14.25 -1.74 -4.24
N PRO A 25 14.60 -1.30 -3.02
CA PRO A 25 13.61 -1.22 -1.94
C PRO A 25 12.44 -0.31 -2.30
N VAL A 26 11.22 -0.77 -1.98
CA VAL A 26 9.99 -0.02 -2.17
C VAL A 26 9.35 0.19 -0.82
N ARG A 27 8.96 1.43 -0.52
CA ARG A 27 8.22 1.74 0.70
C ARG A 27 6.73 1.55 0.44
N VAL A 28 6.06 0.95 1.40
CA VAL A 28 4.60 0.76 1.37
C VAL A 28 4.05 1.22 2.71
N ILE A 29 2.96 1.98 2.67
CA ILE A 29 2.28 2.45 3.87
C ILE A 29 0.82 1.99 3.78
N MET A 30 0.38 1.22 4.77
CA MET A 30 -1.02 0.84 4.88
C MET A 30 -1.78 1.96 5.57
N PHE A 31 -2.92 2.34 5.00
CA PHE A 31 -3.76 3.39 5.57
C PHE A 31 -5.23 2.97 5.52
N GLY A 32 -6.13 3.88 5.84
CA GLY A 32 -7.56 3.60 5.84
C GLY A 32 -7.99 2.76 7.03
N SER A 33 -9.13 2.08 6.91
CA SER A 33 -9.77 1.36 8.02
C SER A 33 -8.90 0.24 8.59
N GLN A 34 -8.13 -0.44 7.76
CA GLN A 34 -7.23 -1.51 8.24
C GLN A 34 -6.12 -0.94 9.14
N ALA A 35 -5.57 0.21 8.79
CA ALA A 35 -4.55 0.87 9.61
C ALA A 35 -5.12 1.40 10.91
N ARG A 36 -6.32 1.98 10.89
CA ARG A 36 -6.99 2.46 12.10
C ARG A 36 -7.44 1.34 13.03
N GLY A 37 -7.62 0.13 12.49
CA GLY A 37 -8.07 -1.01 13.27
C GLY A 37 -9.58 -1.08 13.46
N ASP A 38 -10.35 -0.25 12.73
CA ASP A 38 -11.82 -0.24 12.79
C ASP A 38 -12.46 -0.93 11.59
N ALA A 39 -11.65 -1.62 10.78
CA ALA A 39 -12.13 -2.32 9.61
C ALA A 39 -12.94 -3.56 9.96
N ALA A 40 -13.96 -3.84 9.16
CA ALA A 40 -14.55 -5.17 9.12
C ALA A 40 -13.52 -6.16 8.56
N LYS A 41 -13.70 -7.44 8.86
CA LYS A 41 -12.77 -8.50 8.48
C LYS A 41 -12.40 -8.49 6.98
N GLU A 42 -13.36 -8.16 6.13
CA GLU A 42 -13.20 -8.22 4.68
C GLU A 42 -13.12 -6.85 4.01
N SER A 43 -12.88 -5.79 4.79
CA SER A 43 -12.69 -4.45 4.24
C SER A 43 -11.45 -4.40 3.36
N ASP A 44 -11.48 -3.51 2.35
CA ASP A 44 -10.37 -3.30 1.46
C ASP A 44 -9.10 -2.93 2.24
N ILE A 45 -7.98 -3.36 1.71
CA ILE A 45 -6.67 -3.01 2.24
C ILE A 45 -6.12 -1.88 1.36
N ASP A 46 -5.92 -0.70 1.94
CA ASP A 46 -5.45 0.47 1.21
C ASP A 46 -3.95 0.65 1.41
N LEU A 47 -3.21 0.64 0.31
CA LEU A 47 -1.76 0.77 0.34
C LEU A 47 -1.30 1.97 -0.48
N LEU A 48 -0.49 2.82 0.13
CA LEU A 48 0.27 3.85 -0.56
C LEU A 48 1.62 3.24 -0.91
N VAL A 49 1.92 3.17 -2.20
CA VAL A 49 3.13 2.52 -2.70
C VAL A 49 4.07 3.58 -3.25
N ILE A 50 5.23 3.72 -2.61
CA ILE A 50 6.21 4.74 -2.96
C ILE A 50 7.15 4.15 -4.00
N LEU A 51 6.94 4.55 -5.25
CA LEU A 51 7.67 4.05 -6.40
C LEU A 51 8.82 5.00 -6.77
N PRO A 52 9.87 4.50 -7.45
CA PRO A 52 10.94 5.39 -7.94
C PRO A 52 10.45 6.40 -8.96
N ALA A 53 9.43 6.04 -9.73
CA ALA A 53 8.77 6.93 -10.69
C ALA A 53 7.34 6.42 -10.92
N ILE A 54 6.43 7.33 -11.23
CA ILE A 54 5.07 6.97 -11.63
C ILE A 54 4.99 7.05 -13.14
N ASN A 55 4.78 5.90 -13.78
CA ASN A 55 4.54 5.79 -15.21
C ASN A 55 3.62 4.58 -15.45
N ALA A 56 3.24 4.33 -16.69
CA ALA A 56 2.34 3.23 -17.03
C ALA A 56 2.88 1.87 -16.57
N GLU A 57 4.18 1.67 -16.70
CA GLU A 57 4.82 0.41 -16.35
C GLU A 57 4.82 0.17 -14.83
N THR A 58 5.29 1.12 -14.04
CA THR A 58 5.36 0.97 -12.58
C THR A 58 3.97 0.90 -11.96
N THR A 59 3.03 1.69 -12.46
CA THR A 59 1.64 1.69 -11.99
C THR A 59 0.98 0.35 -12.26
N ARG A 60 1.16 -0.20 -13.46
CA ARG A 60 0.61 -1.50 -13.82
C ARG A 60 1.20 -2.60 -12.96
N LEU A 61 2.52 -2.59 -12.78
CA LEU A 61 3.22 -3.59 -11.96
C LEU A 61 2.67 -3.61 -10.52
N ALA A 62 2.54 -2.43 -9.91
CA ALA A 62 2.02 -2.34 -8.55
C ALA A 62 0.58 -2.85 -8.46
N SER A 63 -0.26 -2.47 -9.42
CA SER A 63 -1.66 -2.91 -9.46
C SER A 63 -1.79 -4.41 -9.69
N ASP A 64 -1.00 -4.97 -10.60
CA ASP A 64 -1.04 -6.40 -10.90
C ASP A 64 -0.60 -7.24 -9.70
N ILE A 65 0.47 -6.83 -9.03
CA ILE A 65 0.95 -7.54 -7.84
C ILE A 65 -0.09 -7.48 -6.72
N ALA A 66 -0.65 -6.30 -6.47
CA ALA A 66 -1.68 -6.13 -5.45
C ALA A 66 -2.92 -6.99 -5.77
N TRP A 67 -3.32 -7.04 -7.04
CA TRP A 67 -4.43 -7.87 -7.48
C TRP A 67 -4.17 -9.35 -7.23
N GLU A 68 -2.99 -9.85 -7.61
CA GLU A 68 -2.64 -11.26 -7.43
C GLU A 68 -2.60 -11.66 -5.96
N VAL A 69 -1.94 -10.85 -5.13
CA VAL A 69 -1.87 -11.11 -3.69
C VAL A 69 -3.26 -11.10 -3.07
N GLY A 70 -4.08 -10.13 -3.43
CA GLY A 70 -5.43 -10.02 -2.92
C GLY A 70 -6.32 -11.17 -3.40
N PHE A 71 -6.25 -11.50 -4.67
CA PHE A 71 -7.05 -12.58 -5.26
C PHE A 71 -6.80 -13.92 -4.54
N ASP A 72 -5.53 -14.26 -4.33
CA ASP A 72 -5.16 -15.51 -3.65
C ASP A 72 -5.67 -15.56 -2.21
N ALA A 73 -5.80 -14.41 -1.57
CA ALA A 73 -6.27 -14.32 -0.18
C ALA A 73 -7.77 -14.04 -0.06
N GLY A 74 -8.48 -13.88 -1.17
CA GLY A 74 -9.89 -13.50 -1.14
C GLY A 74 -10.12 -12.09 -0.62
N ARG A 75 -9.17 -11.17 -0.85
CA ARG A 75 -9.21 -9.80 -0.36
C ARG A 75 -9.00 -8.80 -1.50
N VAL A 76 -9.53 -7.60 -1.34
CA VAL A 76 -9.28 -6.50 -2.26
C VAL A 76 -8.17 -5.63 -1.69
N ILE A 77 -7.12 -5.44 -2.47
CA ILE A 77 -6.01 -4.55 -2.12
C ILE A 77 -6.01 -3.40 -3.12
N SER A 78 -6.26 -2.20 -2.61
CA SER A 78 -6.24 -0.97 -3.40
C SER A 78 -4.88 -0.31 -3.28
N VAL A 79 -4.26 0.01 -4.41
CA VAL A 79 -2.95 0.63 -4.44
C VAL A 79 -3.08 2.07 -4.94
N ILE A 80 -2.50 3.00 -4.20
CA ILE A 80 -2.29 4.37 -4.66
C ILE A 80 -0.79 4.51 -4.92
N PRO A 81 -0.38 4.66 -6.19
CA PRO A 81 1.03 4.90 -6.49
C PRO A 81 1.43 6.33 -6.12
N ASP A 82 2.62 6.47 -5.58
CA ASP A 82 3.15 7.77 -5.18
C ASP A 82 4.67 7.77 -5.35
N THR A 83 5.26 8.93 -5.17
CA THR A 83 6.71 9.09 -5.15
C THR A 83 7.12 9.86 -3.92
N LYS A 84 8.37 9.67 -3.52
CA LYS A 84 8.95 10.40 -2.40
C LYS A 84 8.86 11.92 -2.61
N GLU A 85 9.07 12.35 -3.85
CA GLU A 85 8.99 13.76 -4.21
C GLU A 85 7.58 14.32 -4.04
N GLN A 86 6.55 13.61 -4.51
CA GLN A 86 5.16 14.04 -4.35
C GLN A 86 4.74 14.09 -2.88
N MET A 87 5.11 13.09 -2.10
CA MET A 87 4.82 13.09 -0.67
C MET A 87 5.40 14.31 0.02
N LYS A 88 6.61 14.69 -0.34
CA LYS A 88 7.28 15.86 0.21
C LYS A 88 6.62 17.16 -0.24
N ARG A 89 6.32 17.25 -1.54
CA ARG A 89 5.71 18.45 -2.13
C ARG A 89 4.32 18.75 -1.59
N TYR A 90 3.51 17.71 -1.42
CA TYR A 90 2.11 17.84 -1.03
C TYR A 90 1.85 17.45 0.43
N ALA A 91 2.89 17.44 1.25
CA ALA A 91 2.78 17.02 2.66
C ALA A 91 1.73 17.80 3.46
N PHE A 92 1.40 19.01 3.05
CA PHE A 92 0.42 19.87 3.71
C PHE A 92 -1.04 19.48 3.43
N LEU A 93 -1.30 18.64 2.41
CA LEU A 93 -2.66 18.24 2.06
C LEU A 93 -3.25 17.29 3.12
N PRO A 94 -4.58 17.35 3.34
CA PRO A 94 -5.24 16.50 4.33
C PRO A 94 -4.94 15.00 4.15
N PHE A 95 -4.89 14.52 2.92
CA PHE A 95 -4.56 13.13 2.63
C PHE A 95 -3.21 12.73 3.26
N TYR A 96 -2.15 13.53 3.00
CA TYR A 96 -0.82 13.21 3.53
C TYR A 96 -0.73 13.42 5.05
N GLN A 97 -1.47 14.37 5.59
CA GLN A 97 -1.57 14.54 7.03
C GLN A 97 -2.20 13.31 7.70
N ASN A 98 -3.22 12.74 7.08
CA ASN A 98 -3.85 11.52 7.56
C ASN A 98 -2.90 10.32 7.45
N ILE A 99 -2.17 10.21 6.35
CA ILE A 99 -1.15 9.16 6.17
C ILE A 99 -0.11 9.23 7.30
N LYS A 100 0.36 10.43 7.60
CA LYS A 100 1.35 10.64 8.66
C LYS A 100 0.81 10.24 10.03
N ARG A 101 -0.46 10.55 10.31
CA ARG A 101 -1.08 10.29 11.61
C ARG A 101 -1.52 8.83 11.79
N GLU A 102 -2.09 8.23 10.76
CA GLU A 102 -2.76 6.92 10.86
C GLU A 102 -2.04 5.80 10.09
N GLY A 103 -1.17 6.13 9.18
CA GLY A 103 -0.51 5.15 8.33
C GLY A 103 0.44 4.24 9.08
N ILE A 104 0.53 3.00 8.62
CA ILE A 104 1.45 2.02 9.17
C ILE A 104 2.48 1.70 8.10
N ALA A 105 3.74 2.00 8.38
CA ALA A 105 4.84 1.63 7.49
C ALA A 105 5.02 0.12 7.49
N ILE A 106 5.06 -0.45 6.29
CA ILE A 106 5.16 -1.90 6.10
C ILE A 106 6.62 -2.34 6.03
#